data_4facd87aec56087d47aa5178e21fce2d
#
_entry.id   4facd87aec56087d47aa5178e21fce2d
#
_cell.length_a   1.000
_cell.length_b   1.000
_cell.length_c   1.000
_cell.angle_alpha   90.00
_cell.angle_beta   90.00
_cell.angle_gamma   90.00
#
_symmetry.space_group_name_H-M   'P 1'
#
loop_
_entity.id
_entity.type
_entity.pdbx_description
1 polymer ?
#
loop_
_entity_poly.entity_id
_entity_poly.type
_entity_poly.pdbx_seq_one_letter_code
_entity_poly.pdbx_strand_id
1 'polypeptide(L)'
;MISIKITALLVIMGLIASVGISPSYAYWDKTEYPAIQGTIPLENEIVDSSLAQITLVDAMTIAENEISDSKSMYGKLVSINGYLVYKIVVSNDDHDYKKLLVDAGSGEVLYVTDSKKQDSNKKKRYNENRHDKKMKDYFKGMTPEQIAEKKKQFKEMGEAWKSLSIQDKASMIMHFMQMKLQWDMMSEEDKQKQKEEMKEKWKGLLTLTPEEKKQKLEEYAQTIKS
;
A
#
# COMPACT_ATOMS: atom_id res chain seq x y z
N MET A 1 1.16 -8.54 -26.25
CA MET A 1 2.01 -8.92 -25.10
C MET A 1 1.90 -7.99 -23.88
N ILE A 2 1.31 -6.80 -23.98
CA ILE A 2 1.11 -5.84 -22.87
C ILE A 2 0.00 -6.31 -21.90
N SER A 3 -1.00 -7.07 -22.38
CA SER A 3 -2.18 -7.48 -21.62
C SER A 3 -1.88 -8.37 -20.39
N ILE A 4 -0.85 -9.24 -20.47
CA ILE A 4 -0.54 -10.19 -19.38
C ILE A 4 0.08 -9.50 -18.17
N LYS A 5 0.87 -8.45 -18.40
CA LYS A 5 1.57 -7.70 -17.33
C LYS A 5 0.59 -6.88 -16.48
N ILE A 6 -0.44 -6.32 -17.10
CA ILE A 6 -1.45 -5.49 -16.44
C ILE A 6 -2.33 -6.31 -15.50
N THR A 7 -2.67 -7.53 -15.89
CA THR A 7 -3.64 -8.36 -15.17
C THR A 7 -3.09 -8.96 -13.87
N ALA A 8 -1.81 -9.29 -13.81
CA ALA A 8 -1.18 -9.82 -12.58
C ALA A 8 -1.20 -8.80 -11.44
N LEU A 9 -1.25 -7.55 -11.74
CA LEU A 9 -0.97 -6.43 -10.87
C LEU A 9 -2.18 -5.92 -10.08
N LEU A 10 -3.32 -5.83 -10.71
CA LEU A 10 -4.56 -5.45 -10.02
C LEU A 10 -4.96 -6.51 -8.99
N VAL A 11 -4.47 -7.75 -9.15
CA VAL A 11 -4.55 -8.81 -8.14
C VAL A 11 -3.82 -8.40 -6.86
N ILE A 12 -2.65 -7.81 -6.98
CA ILE A 12 -1.86 -7.39 -5.82
C ILE A 12 -2.45 -6.13 -5.17
N MET A 13 -3.06 -5.20 -5.93
CA MET A 13 -3.82 -4.08 -5.34
C MET A 13 -5.02 -4.56 -4.51
N GLY A 14 -5.73 -5.58 -4.97
CA GLY A 14 -6.77 -6.25 -4.19
C GLY A 14 -6.20 -6.88 -2.91
N LEU A 15 -4.97 -7.42 -2.96
CA LEU A 15 -4.23 -8.01 -1.86
C LEU A 15 -3.90 -7.01 -0.77
N ILE A 16 -3.26 -5.92 -1.14
CA ILE A 16 -2.91 -4.84 -0.21
C ILE A 16 -4.19 -4.30 0.45
N ALA A 17 -5.30 -4.22 -0.31
CA ALA A 17 -6.59 -3.80 0.21
C ALA A 17 -7.24 -4.81 1.16
N SER A 18 -7.01 -6.11 0.97
CA SER A 18 -7.69 -7.18 1.71
C SER A 18 -6.97 -7.60 2.99
N VAL A 19 -5.68 -7.29 3.11
CA VAL A 19 -4.89 -7.59 4.32
C VAL A 19 -5.06 -6.53 5.42
N GLY A 20 -6.08 -5.68 5.32
CA GLY A 20 -6.18 -4.51 6.20
C GLY A 20 -5.21 -3.39 5.81
N ILE A 21 -4.32 -3.64 4.84
CA ILE A 21 -3.52 -2.64 4.13
C ILE A 21 -4.39 -2.12 2.97
N SER A 22 -5.61 -1.71 3.30
CA SER A 22 -6.54 -1.11 2.35
C SER A 22 -5.91 0.12 1.71
N PRO A 23 -6.22 0.42 0.42
CA PRO A 23 -6.04 1.76 -0.14
C PRO A 23 -6.81 2.85 0.64
N SER A 24 -7.46 2.53 1.75
CA SER A 24 -7.86 3.49 2.78
C SER A 24 -6.69 4.33 3.30
N TYR A 25 -5.45 4.04 2.92
CA TYR A 25 -4.33 4.99 3.04
C TYR A 25 -4.62 6.32 2.30
N ALA A 26 -5.44 6.32 1.26
CA ALA A 26 -5.95 7.57 0.68
C ALA A 26 -6.91 8.32 1.62
N TYR A 27 -7.55 7.61 2.57
CA TYR A 27 -8.46 8.21 3.56
C TYR A 27 -7.75 8.74 4.81
N TRP A 28 -6.45 8.46 4.94
CA TRP A 28 -5.65 8.97 6.03
C TRP A 28 -5.13 10.39 5.78
N ASP A 29 -5.58 11.04 4.72
CA ASP A 29 -5.18 12.39 4.32
C ASP A 29 -5.79 13.52 5.19
N LYS A 30 -6.63 13.16 6.16
CA LYS A 30 -7.10 14.11 7.18
C LYS A 30 -6.21 14.15 8.44
N THR A 31 -5.00 13.61 8.38
CA THR A 31 -4.03 13.83 9.44
C THR A 31 -3.53 15.26 9.30
N GLU A 32 -3.89 16.13 10.23
CA GLU A 32 -3.22 17.42 10.37
C GLU A 32 -1.77 17.11 10.75
N TYR A 33 -0.86 17.41 9.84
CA TYR A 33 0.56 17.31 10.11
C TYR A 33 1.01 18.61 10.79
N PRO A 34 1.99 18.56 11.69
CA PRO A 34 2.60 19.78 12.19
C PRO A 34 3.19 20.59 11.04
N ALA A 35 3.47 21.85 11.26
CA ALA A 35 4.21 22.65 10.31
C ALA A 35 5.59 22.00 10.09
N ILE A 36 5.82 21.48 8.89
CA ILE A 36 7.11 20.93 8.48
C ILE A 36 7.75 21.86 7.46
N GLN A 37 9.07 21.86 7.39
CA GLN A 37 9.84 22.52 6.37
C GLN A 37 10.75 21.50 5.71
N GLY A 38 10.54 21.24 4.42
CA GLY A 38 11.38 20.37 3.61
C GLY A 38 12.37 21.18 2.78
N THR A 39 13.23 20.49 2.04
CA THR A 39 14.25 21.10 1.19
C THR A 39 13.77 21.43 -0.21
N ILE A 40 12.68 20.79 -0.69
CA ILE A 40 12.14 20.98 -2.04
C ILE A 40 10.76 21.66 -1.94
N PRO A 41 10.66 22.99 -2.11
CA PRO A 41 9.39 23.69 -2.12
C PRO A 41 8.64 23.43 -3.45
N LEU A 42 7.31 23.36 -3.38
CA LEU A 42 6.41 23.18 -4.52
C LEU A 42 5.58 24.46 -4.72
N GLU A 43 5.71 25.11 -5.86
CA GLU A 43 5.01 26.36 -6.16
C GLU A 43 3.49 26.21 -6.23
N ASN A 44 2.98 25.07 -6.69
CA ASN A 44 1.52 24.84 -6.91
C ASN A 44 1.03 23.54 -6.25
N GLU A 45 1.73 23.03 -5.24
CA GLU A 45 1.43 21.73 -4.60
C GLU A 45 1.38 20.52 -5.56
N ILE A 46 1.80 20.70 -6.81
CA ILE A 46 1.86 19.64 -7.81
C ILE A 46 3.05 18.74 -7.51
N VAL A 47 2.77 17.48 -7.26
CA VAL A 47 3.81 16.47 -6.99
C VAL A 47 4.50 16.09 -8.29
N ASP A 48 5.75 16.49 -8.45
CA ASP A 48 6.64 16.08 -9.54
C ASP A 48 7.75 15.18 -8.98
N SER A 49 7.72 13.91 -9.37
CA SER A 49 8.69 12.92 -8.91
C SER A 49 10.11 13.15 -9.45
N SER A 50 10.26 13.94 -10.51
CA SER A 50 11.58 14.28 -11.08
C SER A 50 12.38 15.23 -10.19
N LEU A 51 11.72 15.93 -9.26
CA LEU A 51 12.35 16.84 -8.31
C LEU A 51 12.96 16.10 -7.10
N ALA A 52 12.54 14.87 -6.83
CA ALA A 52 13.03 14.10 -5.70
C ALA A 52 14.53 13.75 -5.89
N GLN A 53 15.35 14.02 -4.88
CA GLN A 53 16.78 13.73 -4.88
C GLN A 53 17.14 12.39 -4.27
N ILE A 54 16.24 11.84 -3.45
CA ILE A 54 16.34 10.46 -2.96
C ILE A 54 15.22 9.59 -3.59
N THR A 55 15.45 8.29 -3.63
CA THR A 55 14.46 7.35 -4.17
C THR A 55 13.43 6.93 -3.11
N LEU A 56 12.32 6.33 -3.55
CA LEU A 56 11.36 5.71 -2.62
C LEU A 56 12.02 4.58 -1.80
N VAL A 57 12.99 3.86 -2.39
CA VAL A 57 13.76 2.82 -1.69
C VAL A 57 14.57 3.42 -0.55
N ASP A 58 15.25 4.54 -0.80
CA ASP A 58 16.02 5.25 0.24
C ASP A 58 15.10 5.71 1.36
N ALA A 59 13.98 6.35 1.03
CA ALA A 59 13.01 6.83 2.02
C ALA A 59 12.41 5.69 2.86
N MET A 60 12.11 4.53 2.26
CA MET A 60 11.63 3.36 2.98
C MET A 60 12.72 2.77 3.88
N THR A 61 13.97 2.75 3.44
CA THR A 61 15.12 2.29 4.24
C THR A 61 15.37 3.22 5.44
N ILE A 62 15.33 4.52 5.21
CA ILE A 62 15.42 5.52 6.28
C ILE A 62 14.34 5.29 7.33
N ALA A 63 13.10 5.10 6.90
CA ALA A 63 11.97 4.88 7.80
C ALA A 63 12.09 3.59 8.62
N GLU A 64 12.62 2.49 8.05
CA GLU A 64 12.89 1.25 8.80
C GLU A 64 14.02 1.44 9.83
N ASN A 65 15.05 2.21 9.49
CA ASN A 65 16.15 2.50 10.41
C ASN A 65 15.71 3.41 11.57
N GLU A 66 14.78 4.35 11.33
CA GLU A 66 14.25 5.26 12.35
C GLU A 66 13.37 4.54 13.39
N ILE A 67 12.65 3.50 12.97
CA ILE A 67 11.74 2.76 13.85
C ILE A 67 12.25 1.32 13.99
N SER A 68 12.87 1.02 15.13
CA SER A 68 13.38 -0.31 15.43
C SER A 68 12.31 -1.40 15.24
N ASP A 69 12.75 -2.56 14.75
CA ASP A 69 11.92 -3.76 14.56
C ASP A 69 10.69 -3.53 13.68
N SER A 70 10.76 -2.57 12.76
CA SER A 70 9.67 -2.29 11.83
C SER A 70 10.02 -2.66 10.38
N LYS A 71 8.96 -2.86 9.59
CA LYS A 71 9.03 -3.08 8.15
C LYS A 71 8.19 -2.05 7.41
N SER A 72 8.75 -1.49 6.35
CA SER A 72 8.01 -0.60 5.46
C SER A 72 6.91 -1.37 4.75
N MET A 73 5.68 -0.87 4.89
CA MET A 73 4.49 -1.46 4.30
C MET A 73 4.04 -0.71 3.06
N TYR A 74 4.26 0.58 3.04
CA TYR A 74 3.81 1.46 1.98
C TYR A 74 4.59 2.76 1.97
N GLY A 75 4.76 3.36 0.78
CA GLY A 75 5.34 4.68 0.61
C GLY A 75 4.74 5.41 -0.59
N LYS A 76 4.65 6.71 -0.50
CA LYS A 76 4.29 7.57 -1.64
C LYS A 76 4.90 8.95 -1.50
N LEU A 77 5.17 9.58 -2.63
CA LEU A 77 5.56 10.97 -2.72
C LEU A 77 4.31 11.86 -2.64
N VAL A 78 4.35 12.92 -1.85
CA VAL A 78 3.21 13.82 -1.60
C VAL A 78 3.68 15.25 -1.41
N SER A 79 2.76 16.22 -1.57
CA SER A 79 2.94 17.60 -1.08
C SER A 79 2.38 17.70 0.33
N ILE A 80 3.17 18.24 1.27
CA ILE A 80 2.72 18.59 2.62
C ILE A 80 3.31 19.94 2.99
N ASN A 81 2.45 20.89 3.36
CA ASN A 81 2.80 22.27 3.66
C ASN A 81 3.61 22.97 2.52
N GLY A 82 3.34 22.58 1.26
CA GLY A 82 4.06 23.13 0.11
C GLY A 82 5.44 22.52 -0.14
N TYR A 83 5.81 21.44 0.54
CA TYR A 83 7.09 20.74 0.35
C TYR A 83 6.89 19.33 -0.19
N LEU A 84 7.85 18.86 -0.99
CA LEU A 84 7.88 17.50 -1.53
C LEU A 84 8.44 16.54 -0.50
N VAL A 85 7.63 15.58 -0.07
CA VAL A 85 8.02 14.61 0.97
C VAL A 85 7.54 13.19 0.64
N TYR A 86 8.27 12.20 1.11
CA TYR A 86 7.79 10.83 1.14
C TYR A 86 7.00 10.58 2.41
N LYS A 87 5.78 10.08 2.26
CA LYS A 87 4.95 9.56 3.34
C LYS A 87 5.10 8.06 3.39
N ILE A 88 5.81 7.58 4.39
CA ILE A 88 6.09 6.15 4.59
C ILE A 88 5.24 5.61 5.73
N VAL A 89 4.76 4.39 5.59
CA VAL A 89 4.09 3.63 6.65
C VAL A 89 4.93 2.43 6.99
N VAL A 90 5.30 2.30 8.24
CA VAL A 90 6.00 1.15 8.78
C VAL A 90 5.10 0.39 9.76
N SER A 91 5.33 -0.90 9.92
CA SER A 91 4.64 -1.76 10.88
C SER A 91 5.65 -2.64 11.58
N ASN A 92 5.50 -2.78 12.91
CA ASN A 92 6.22 -3.78 13.70
C ASN A 92 5.49 -5.15 13.68
N ASP A 93 6.04 -6.13 14.39
CA ASP A 93 5.46 -7.47 14.48
C ASP A 93 4.15 -7.49 15.29
N ASP A 94 3.96 -6.55 16.21
CA ASP A 94 2.72 -6.37 16.99
C ASP A 94 1.59 -5.72 16.16
N HIS A 95 1.82 -5.47 14.86
CA HIS A 95 0.90 -4.82 13.95
C HIS A 95 0.59 -3.36 14.31
N ASP A 96 1.47 -2.72 15.08
CA ASP A 96 1.41 -1.28 15.28
C ASP A 96 1.96 -0.55 14.06
N TYR A 97 1.23 0.47 13.62
CA TYR A 97 1.59 1.25 12.44
C TYR A 97 2.04 2.66 12.84
N LYS A 98 3.18 3.08 12.29
CA LYS A 98 3.64 4.47 12.35
C LYS A 98 3.73 5.04 10.95
N LYS A 99 3.53 6.34 10.85
CA LYS A 99 3.76 7.09 9.61
C LYS A 99 4.95 8.00 9.82
N LEU A 100 5.80 8.05 8.82
CA LEU A 100 6.91 8.97 8.78
C LEU A 100 6.75 9.89 7.57
N LEU A 101 7.19 11.14 7.73
CA LEU A 101 7.44 12.05 6.64
C LEU A 101 8.95 12.17 6.48
N VAL A 102 9.44 11.79 5.30
CA VAL A 102 10.85 11.85 4.94
C VAL A 102 11.00 12.88 3.84
N ASP A 103 11.89 13.85 4.03
CA ASP A 103 12.18 14.89 3.04
C ASP A 103 12.66 14.26 1.72
N ALA A 104 12.07 14.65 0.60
CA ALA A 104 12.41 14.07 -0.69
C ALA A 104 13.75 14.57 -1.27
N GLY A 105 14.32 15.61 -0.69
CA GLY A 105 15.65 16.12 -1.07
C GLY A 105 16.74 15.59 -0.16
N SER A 106 16.68 15.89 1.13
CA SER A 106 17.74 15.54 2.09
C SER A 106 17.66 14.13 2.64
N GLY A 107 16.49 13.48 2.64
CA GLY A 107 16.27 12.23 3.35
C GLY A 107 16.06 12.39 4.86
N GLU A 108 15.96 13.60 5.37
CA GLU A 108 15.71 13.86 6.78
C GLU A 108 14.29 13.39 7.18
N VAL A 109 14.17 12.79 8.37
CA VAL A 109 12.87 12.45 8.94
C VAL A 109 12.26 13.69 9.59
N LEU A 110 11.30 14.30 8.92
CA LEU A 110 10.67 15.55 9.35
C LEU A 110 9.59 15.34 10.42
N TYR A 111 8.98 14.17 10.44
CA TYR A 111 7.90 13.86 11.38
C TYR A 111 7.68 12.37 11.52
N VAL A 112 7.42 11.93 12.74
CA VAL A 112 6.98 10.57 13.06
C VAL A 112 5.66 10.67 13.83
N THR A 113 4.64 9.95 13.38
CA THR A 113 3.41 9.90 14.17
C THR A 113 3.63 9.11 15.44
N ASP A 114 3.17 9.63 16.57
CA ASP A 114 3.05 8.79 17.75
C ASP A 114 2.23 7.55 17.39
N SER A 115 2.66 6.39 17.86
CA SER A 115 1.83 5.20 17.83
C SER A 115 0.61 5.50 18.70
N LYS A 116 -0.40 6.13 18.13
CA LYS A 116 -1.69 6.17 18.81
C LYS A 116 -2.12 4.72 18.89
N LYS A 117 -1.96 4.10 20.05
CA LYS A 117 -2.94 3.14 20.52
C LYS A 117 -4.25 3.84 20.20
N GLN A 118 -4.84 3.42 19.13
CA GLN A 118 -5.99 4.08 18.54
C GLN A 118 -6.99 4.23 19.66
N ASP A 119 -7.19 5.48 20.11
CA ASP A 119 -8.24 5.79 21.10
C ASP A 119 -9.54 5.34 20.45
N SER A 120 -9.83 4.06 20.71
CA SER A 120 -10.68 3.18 19.91
C SER A 120 -12.16 3.58 19.94
N ASN A 121 -12.52 4.60 20.69
CA ASN A 121 -13.93 4.86 20.97
C ASN A 121 -14.59 5.98 20.15
N LYS A 122 -13.85 6.88 19.49
CA LYS A 122 -14.48 7.97 18.71
C LYS A 122 -14.33 7.86 17.19
N LYS A 123 -13.19 7.33 16.66
CA LYS A 123 -13.01 7.11 15.21
C LYS A 123 -13.51 5.75 14.74
N LYS A 124 -13.68 4.80 15.65
CA LYS A 124 -14.21 3.47 15.39
C LYS A 124 -15.57 3.52 14.69
N ARG A 125 -16.48 4.39 15.10
CA ARG A 125 -17.84 4.44 14.55
C ARG A 125 -17.96 4.91 13.10
N TYR A 126 -17.04 5.73 12.57
CA TYR A 126 -17.18 6.26 11.21
C TYR A 126 -16.43 5.43 10.16
N ASN A 127 -15.26 4.89 10.50
CA ASN A 127 -14.47 4.05 9.59
C ASN A 127 -14.88 2.57 9.62
N GLU A 128 -15.26 2.05 10.80
CA GLU A 128 -15.81 0.70 10.93
C GLU A 128 -17.02 0.51 10.01
N ASN A 129 -17.93 1.47 9.96
CA ASN A 129 -19.15 1.34 9.17
C ASN A 129 -18.90 1.18 7.65
N ARG A 130 -17.83 1.73 7.10
CA ARG A 130 -17.55 1.67 5.67
C ARG A 130 -16.66 0.47 5.30
N HIS A 131 -15.67 0.18 6.14
CA HIS A 131 -14.79 -0.99 5.98
C HIS A 131 -15.55 -2.26 6.33
N ASP A 132 -16.30 -2.25 7.42
CA ASP A 132 -17.17 -3.35 7.84
C ASP A 132 -18.28 -3.61 6.82
N LYS A 133 -18.82 -2.56 6.18
CA LYS A 133 -19.80 -2.76 5.12
C LYS A 133 -19.19 -3.48 3.92
N LYS A 134 -18.02 -3.05 3.43
CA LYS A 134 -17.35 -3.73 2.29
C LYS A 134 -16.94 -5.15 2.62
N MET A 135 -16.41 -5.37 3.84
CA MET A 135 -16.05 -6.71 4.30
C MET A 135 -17.30 -7.58 4.52
N LYS A 136 -18.37 -7.04 5.09
CA LYS A 136 -19.67 -7.74 5.18
C LYS A 136 -20.23 -8.07 3.81
N ASP A 137 -20.16 -7.13 2.86
CA ASP A 137 -20.61 -7.38 1.49
C ASP A 137 -19.76 -8.45 0.80
N TYR A 138 -18.42 -8.45 1.04
CA TYR A 138 -17.52 -9.50 0.50
C TYR A 138 -17.81 -10.88 1.09
N PHE A 139 -18.12 -10.96 2.38
CA PHE A 139 -18.43 -12.22 3.08
C PHE A 139 -19.91 -12.61 3.01
N LYS A 140 -20.74 -11.79 2.36
CA LYS A 140 -22.17 -12.07 2.24
C LYS A 140 -22.43 -13.40 1.53
N GLY A 141 -23.17 -14.28 2.19
CA GLY A 141 -23.50 -15.61 1.67
C GLY A 141 -22.44 -16.69 1.92
N MET A 142 -21.34 -16.36 2.62
CA MET A 142 -20.33 -17.35 3.03
C MET A 142 -20.68 -17.95 4.39
N THR A 143 -20.31 -19.22 4.58
CA THR A 143 -20.39 -19.84 5.91
C THR A 143 -19.31 -19.32 6.85
N PRO A 144 -19.45 -19.47 8.19
CA PRO A 144 -18.41 -19.10 9.15
C PRO A 144 -17.04 -19.73 8.83
N GLU A 145 -17.04 -20.98 8.37
CA GLU A 145 -15.82 -21.71 7.99
C GLU A 145 -15.15 -21.08 6.77
N GLN A 146 -15.95 -20.74 5.74
CA GLN A 146 -15.45 -20.04 4.55
C GLN A 146 -14.87 -18.66 4.89
N ILE A 147 -15.51 -17.95 5.81
CA ILE A 147 -15.01 -16.64 6.30
C ILE A 147 -13.69 -16.82 7.03
N ALA A 148 -13.58 -17.82 7.90
CA ALA A 148 -12.34 -18.10 8.64
C ALA A 148 -11.20 -18.45 7.69
N GLU A 149 -11.45 -19.31 6.70
CA GLU A 149 -10.48 -19.69 5.68
C GLU A 149 -10.01 -18.47 4.85
N LYS A 150 -10.94 -17.60 4.41
CA LYS A 150 -10.59 -16.38 3.70
C LYS A 150 -9.74 -15.43 4.54
N LYS A 151 -10.08 -15.25 5.80
CA LYS A 151 -9.28 -14.42 6.72
C LYS A 151 -7.86 -14.98 6.88
N LYS A 152 -7.71 -16.31 6.99
CA LYS A 152 -6.41 -16.97 7.03
C LYS A 152 -5.62 -16.71 5.76
N GLN A 153 -6.21 -16.92 4.58
CA GLN A 153 -5.58 -16.65 3.27
C GLN A 153 -5.10 -15.19 3.14
N PHE A 154 -5.89 -14.23 3.61
CA PHE A 154 -5.49 -12.82 3.62
C PHE A 154 -4.33 -12.55 4.58
N LYS A 155 -4.33 -13.14 5.77
CA LYS A 155 -3.22 -13.02 6.71
C LYS A 155 -1.93 -13.55 6.10
N GLU A 156 -1.95 -14.76 5.55
CA GLU A 156 -0.78 -15.37 4.89
C GLU A 156 -0.22 -14.51 3.76
N MET A 157 -1.11 -13.86 2.99
CA MET A 157 -0.69 -12.95 1.94
C MET A 157 0.00 -11.69 2.51
N GLY A 158 -0.49 -11.16 3.63
CA GLY A 158 0.15 -10.06 4.33
C GLY A 158 1.54 -10.39 4.83
N GLU A 159 1.73 -11.59 5.34
CA GLU A 159 3.04 -12.06 5.76
C GLU A 159 3.98 -12.24 4.56
N ALA A 160 3.48 -12.79 3.44
CA ALA A 160 4.24 -12.88 2.21
C ALA A 160 4.69 -11.50 1.70
N TRP A 161 3.79 -10.50 1.72
CA TRP A 161 4.14 -9.12 1.39
C TRP A 161 5.19 -8.54 2.35
N LYS A 162 5.03 -8.72 3.67
CA LYS A 162 6.01 -8.22 4.66
C LYS A 162 7.40 -8.80 4.41
N SER A 163 7.50 -10.06 4.00
CA SER A 163 8.76 -10.75 3.75
C SER A 163 9.52 -10.33 2.49
N LEU A 164 8.88 -9.57 1.58
CA LEU A 164 9.55 -9.05 0.39
C LEU A 164 10.65 -8.04 0.74
N SER A 165 11.66 -7.95 -0.13
CA SER A 165 12.68 -6.92 -0.03
C SER A 165 12.09 -5.52 -0.19
N ILE A 166 12.76 -4.49 0.34
CA ILE A 166 12.34 -3.09 0.17
C ILE A 166 12.29 -2.74 -1.32
N GLN A 167 13.28 -3.20 -2.09
CA GLN A 167 13.35 -2.98 -3.53
C GLN A 167 12.15 -3.56 -4.27
N ASP A 168 11.75 -4.80 -3.93
CA ASP A 168 10.58 -5.44 -4.53
C ASP A 168 9.30 -4.70 -4.18
N LYS A 169 9.12 -4.35 -2.90
CA LYS A 169 7.98 -3.55 -2.44
C LYS A 169 7.91 -2.20 -3.16
N ALA A 170 9.02 -1.46 -3.23
CA ALA A 170 9.06 -0.16 -3.88
C ALA A 170 8.73 -0.27 -5.37
N SER A 171 9.33 -1.23 -6.09
CA SER A 171 9.04 -1.47 -7.51
C SER A 171 7.56 -1.78 -7.74
N MET A 172 6.97 -2.62 -6.90
CA MET A 172 5.54 -2.96 -6.99
C MET A 172 4.65 -1.74 -6.69
N ILE A 173 4.97 -0.95 -5.66
CA ILE A 173 4.23 0.28 -5.33
C ILE A 173 4.27 1.28 -6.49
N MET A 174 5.46 1.53 -7.05
CA MET A 174 5.61 2.46 -8.18
C MET A 174 4.83 1.99 -9.40
N HIS A 175 4.91 0.70 -9.71
CA HIS A 175 4.16 0.13 -10.81
C HIS A 175 2.63 0.23 -10.57
N PHE A 176 2.17 0.09 -9.33
CA PHE A 176 0.76 0.32 -8.96
C PHE A 176 0.30 1.76 -9.21
N MET A 177 1.15 2.73 -8.88
CA MET A 177 0.83 4.14 -9.15
C MET A 177 0.67 4.40 -10.64
N GLN A 178 1.60 3.88 -11.46
CA GLN A 178 1.50 4.01 -12.93
C GLN A 178 0.24 3.38 -13.49
N MET A 179 -0.11 2.19 -13.00
CA MET A 179 -1.33 1.53 -13.46
C MET A 179 -2.61 2.22 -13.04
N LYS A 180 -2.62 2.82 -11.86
CA LYS A 180 -3.78 3.60 -11.44
C LYS A 180 -4.05 4.75 -12.44
N LEU A 181 -2.99 5.42 -12.91
CA LEU A 181 -3.13 6.47 -13.92
C LEU A 181 -3.70 5.90 -15.23
N GLN A 182 -3.21 4.74 -15.67
CA GLN A 182 -3.75 4.07 -16.86
C GLN A 182 -5.21 3.64 -16.66
N TRP A 183 -5.54 3.10 -15.49
CA TRP A 183 -6.91 2.72 -15.15
C TRP A 183 -7.89 3.88 -15.25
N ASP A 184 -7.51 5.06 -14.74
CA ASP A 184 -8.37 6.24 -14.76
C ASP A 184 -8.65 6.71 -16.20
N MET A 185 -7.77 6.39 -17.16
CA MET A 185 -7.93 6.71 -18.59
C MET A 185 -8.66 5.62 -19.40
N MET A 186 -8.92 4.44 -18.83
CA MET A 186 -9.55 3.31 -19.54
C MET A 186 -11.06 3.51 -19.70
N SER A 187 -11.62 2.87 -20.74
CA SER A 187 -13.07 2.76 -20.93
C SER A 187 -13.69 1.90 -19.81
N GLU A 188 -14.97 2.09 -19.53
CA GLU A 188 -15.68 1.27 -18.52
C GLU A 188 -15.75 -0.21 -18.92
N GLU A 189 -15.82 -0.51 -20.23
CA GLU A 189 -15.79 -1.87 -20.77
C GLU A 189 -14.44 -2.56 -20.46
N ASP A 190 -13.32 -1.88 -20.75
CA ASP A 190 -11.98 -2.39 -20.46
C ASP A 190 -11.77 -2.56 -18.95
N LYS A 191 -12.24 -1.61 -18.14
CA LYS A 191 -12.19 -1.71 -16.68
C LYS A 191 -12.95 -2.95 -16.18
N GLN A 192 -14.12 -3.23 -16.73
CA GLN A 192 -14.92 -4.39 -16.34
C GLN A 192 -14.24 -5.70 -16.74
N LYS A 193 -13.72 -5.79 -17.95
CA LYS A 193 -12.95 -6.94 -18.43
C LYS A 193 -11.74 -7.21 -17.54
N GLN A 194 -10.99 -6.16 -17.21
CA GLN A 194 -9.84 -6.30 -16.31
C GLN A 194 -10.23 -6.74 -14.89
N LYS A 195 -11.36 -6.26 -14.36
CA LYS A 195 -11.86 -6.70 -13.05
C LYS A 195 -12.12 -8.21 -13.03
N GLU A 196 -12.77 -8.77 -14.05
CA GLU A 196 -13.05 -10.20 -14.09
C GLU A 196 -11.77 -11.03 -14.24
N GLU A 197 -10.86 -10.62 -15.12
CA GLU A 197 -9.55 -11.28 -15.24
C GLU A 197 -8.77 -11.27 -13.92
N MET A 198 -8.82 -10.16 -13.20
CA MET A 198 -8.22 -10.02 -11.88
C MET A 198 -8.82 -10.97 -10.86
N LYS A 199 -10.12 -11.05 -10.82
CA LYS A 199 -10.84 -11.89 -9.88
C LYS A 199 -10.45 -13.36 -10.01
N GLU A 200 -10.30 -13.85 -11.25
CA GLU A 200 -9.88 -15.24 -11.48
C GLU A 200 -8.43 -15.50 -11.05
N LYS A 201 -7.51 -14.60 -11.40
CA LYS A 201 -6.12 -14.72 -10.96
C LYS A 201 -5.99 -14.65 -9.44
N TRP A 202 -6.77 -13.77 -8.81
CA TRP A 202 -6.84 -13.64 -7.37
C TRP A 202 -7.26 -14.93 -6.69
N LYS A 203 -8.32 -15.60 -7.20
CA LYS A 203 -8.74 -16.88 -6.66
C LYS A 203 -7.60 -17.89 -6.69
N GLY A 204 -6.87 -17.98 -7.82
CA GLY A 204 -5.72 -18.87 -7.93
C GLY A 204 -4.61 -18.56 -6.92
N LEU A 205 -4.29 -17.28 -6.73
CA LEU A 205 -3.21 -16.89 -5.79
C LEU A 205 -3.59 -17.17 -4.32
N LEU A 206 -4.83 -16.99 -3.94
CA LEU A 206 -5.29 -17.23 -2.57
C LEU A 206 -5.22 -18.70 -2.15
N THR A 207 -5.29 -19.64 -3.10
CA THR A 207 -5.21 -21.08 -2.83
C THR A 207 -3.80 -21.62 -2.66
N LEU A 208 -2.78 -20.82 -2.98
CA LEU A 208 -1.37 -21.20 -2.85
C LEU A 208 -0.95 -21.30 -1.38
N THR A 209 0.11 -22.06 -1.12
CA THR A 209 0.78 -22.07 0.19
C THR A 209 1.46 -20.71 0.47
N PRO A 210 1.81 -20.40 1.73
CA PRO A 210 2.51 -19.15 2.06
C PRO A 210 3.82 -18.97 1.28
N GLU A 211 4.58 -20.04 1.09
CA GLU A 211 5.85 -20.05 0.35
C GLU A 211 5.62 -19.77 -1.13
N GLU A 212 4.63 -20.41 -1.75
CA GLU A 212 4.26 -20.16 -3.15
C GLU A 212 3.72 -18.74 -3.35
N LYS A 213 2.95 -18.20 -2.40
CA LYS A 213 2.51 -16.79 -2.42
C LYS A 213 3.70 -15.85 -2.45
N LYS A 214 4.70 -16.06 -1.57
CA LYS A 214 5.93 -15.27 -1.52
C LYS A 214 6.68 -15.36 -2.85
N GLN A 215 6.93 -16.58 -3.34
CA GLN A 215 7.62 -16.80 -4.61
C GLN A 215 6.92 -16.09 -5.78
N LYS A 216 5.59 -16.16 -5.85
CA LYS A 216 4.82 -15.47 -6.90
C LYS A 216 4.92 -13.95 -6.82
N LEU A 217 4.96 -13.38 -5.63
CA LEU A 217 5.19 -11.95 -5.45
C LEU A 217 6.61 -11.54 -5.88
N GLU A 218 7.63 -12.33 -5.54
CA GLU A 218 9.02 -12.12 -5.94
C GLU A 218 9.18 -12.21 -7.47
N GLU A 219 8.65 -13.28 -8.09
CA GLU A 219 8.65 -13.44 -9.57
C GLU A 219 8.00 -12.23 -10.25
N TYR A 220 6.90 -11.76 -9.67
CA TYR A 220 6.21 -10.60 -10.20
C TYR A 220 7.06 -9.32 -10.07
N ALA A 221 7.67 -9.08 -8.90
CA ALA A 221 8.54 -7.94 -8.69
C ALA A 221 9.71 -7.92 -9.68
N GLN A 222 10.29 -9.09 -10.01
CA GLN A 222 11.34 -9.19 -11.03
C GLN A 222 10.82 -8.87 -12.43
N THR A 223 9.60 -9.31 -12.77
CA THR A 223 9.00 -9.06 -14.08
C THR A 223 8.76 -7.58 -14.36
N ILE A 224 8.50 -6.78 -13.33
CA ILE A 224 8.25 -5.34 -13.49
C ILE A 224 9.52 -4.49 -13.47
N LYS A 225 10.65 -5.05 -13.03
CA LYS A 225 11.97 -4.40 -13.07
C LYS A 225 12.64 -4.52 -14.45
N SER A 226 12.24 -5.51 -15.24
CA SER A 226 12.73 -5.76 -16.60
C SER A 226 12.00 -4.92 -17.65
#